data_c5ef7ba27f78a78cecf31062aebf50b0
#
_entry.id   c5ef7ba27f78a78cecf31062aebf50b0
#
_cell.length_a   1.000
_cell.length_b   1.000
_cell.length_c   1.000
_cell.angle_alpha   90.00
_cell.angle_beta   90.00
_cell.angle_gamma   90.00
#
_symmetry.space_group_name_H-M   'P 1'
#
loop_
_entity.id
_entity.type
_entity.pdbx_description
1 polymer ?
#
loop_
_entity_poly.entity_id
_entity_poly.type
_entity_poly.pdbx_seq_one_letter_code
_entity_poly.pdbx_strand_id
1 'polypeptide(L)'
;VGVGRNKDDPNRFRFNGSGYYIKSSEQMRALFPDHPEACDNTLLLTEMIGSYDEVFKYVDRMPQFDVPEGETQESWLRKKLQEGLDEKFGPNPPKEVLERLETELSVIEPLGFSSYFLVVSDICNAARSMG
;
A
#
# COMPACT_ATOMS: atom_id res chain seq x y z
N VAL A 1 9.01 14.44 14.30
CA VAL A 1 8.06 14.49 13.17
C VAL A 1 6.63 14.27 13.66
N GLY A 2 6.34 13.23 14.44
CA GLY A 2 4.98 12.89 14.87
C GLY A 2 4.27 13.87 15.82
N VAL A 3 4.96 14.92 16.31
CA VAL A 3 4.40 15.90 17.24
C VAL A 3 4.25 17.30 16.64
N GLY A 4 4.54 17.48 15.35
CA GLY A 4 4.38 18.77 14.65
C GLY A 4 5.24 19.91 15.18
N ARG A 5 6.35 19.61 15.87
CA ARG A 5 7.23 20.62 16.46
C ARG A 5 8.59 20.67 15.77
N ASN A 6 9.19 21.87 15.70
CA ASN A 6 10.51 22.06 15.11
C ASN A 6 11.63 21.48 16.02
N LYS A 7 12.78 21.19 15.39
CA LYS A 7 13.97 20.64 16.08
C LYS A 7 14.38 21.49 17.31
N ASP A 8 14.29 22.81 17.22
CA ASP A 8 14.77 23.75 18.23
C ASP A 8 13.70 24.12 19.29
N ASP A 9 12.47 23.57 19.16
CA ASP A 9 11.41 23.76 20.15
C ASP A 9 11.80 23.07 21.47
N PRO A 10 11.94 23.81 22.59
CA PRO A 10 12.33 23.24 23.87
C PRO A 10 11.29 22.24 24.42
N ASN A 11 10.04 22.37 24.02
CA ASN A 11 8.93 21.52 24.48
C ASN A 11 8.66 20.33 23.55
N ARG A 12 9.52 20.09 22.53
CA ARG A 12 9.38 18.89 21.70
C ARG A 12 9.69 17.63 22.51
N PHE A 13 9.07 16.52 22.12
CA PHE A 13 9.45 15.22 22.66
C PHE A 13 10.93 14.91 22.36
N ARG A 14 11.66 14.50 23.39
CA ARG A 14 13.07 14.07 23.29
C ARG A 14 13.24 12.81 24.11
N PHE A 15 14.03 11.88 23.59
CA PHE A 15 14.52 10.77 24.41
C PHE A 15 15.57 11.28 25.38
N ASN A 16 15.51 10.80 26.62
CA ASN A 16 16.54 11.07 27.62
C ASN A 16 17.75 10.16 27.34
N GLY A 17 18.91 10.77 27.17
CA GLY A 17 20.17 10.06 26.93
C GLY A 17 20.80 10.34 25.57
N SER A 18 22.00 9.85 25.37
CA SER A 18 22.85 10.06 24.19
C SER A 18 23.25 8.77 23.49
N GLY A 19 22.74 7.62 23.93
CA GLY A 19 23.12 6.28 23.44
C GLY A 19 22.41 5.80 22.16
N TYR A 20 21.64 6.67 21.45
CA TYR A 20 20.79 6.34 20.31
C TYR A 20 21.54 6.43 18.96
N TYR A 21 22.71 5.85 18.90
CA TYR A 21 23.52 5.75 17.67
C TYR A 21 23.89 4.28 17.41
N ILE A 22 24.31 3.98 16.20
CA ILE A 22 24.80 2.64 15.85
C ILE A 22 26.16 2.46 16.52
N LYS A 23 26.20 1.55 17.49
CA LYS A 23 27.41 1.24 18.26
C LYS A 23 28.30 0.26 17.50
N SER A 24 29.63 0.31 17.78
CA SER A 24 30.54 -0.71 17.31
C SER A 24 30.28 -2.06 18.02
N SER A 25 30.81 -3.15 17.46
CA SER A 25 30.69 -4.48 18.07
C SER A 25 31.31 -4.54 19.47
N GLU A 26 32.44 -3.84 19.67
CA GLU A 26 33.08 -3.76 20.99
C GLU A 26 32.22 -2.99 21.97
N GLN A 27 31.62 -1.88 21.55
CA GLN A 27 30.69 -1.09 22.39
C GLN A 27 29.45 -1.88 22.75
N MET A 28 28.89 -2.67 21.81
CA MET A 28 27.74 -3.53 22.08
C MET A 28 28.08 -4.63 23.07
N ARG A 29 29.23 -5.34 22.88
CA ARG A 29 29.68 -6.37 23.81
C ARG A 29 29.94 -5.83 25.21
N ALA A 30 30.47 -4.62 25.33
CA ALA A 30 30.69 -3.98 26.62
C ALA A 30 29.40 -3.64 27.39
N LEU A 31 28.26 -3.56 26.71
CA LEU A 31 26.94 -3.39 27.34
C LEU A 31 26.36 -4.70 27.91
N PHE A 32 26.85 -5.85 27.44
CA PHE A 32 26.35 -7.18 27.83
C PHE A 32 27.51 -8.09 28.28
N PRO A 33 28.30 -7.70 29.31
CA PRO A 33 29.49 -8.46 29.71
C PRO A 33 29.15 -9.83 30.26
N ASP A 34 27.97 -9.97 30.88
CA ASP A 34 27.51 -11.24 31.46
C ASP A 34 26.76 -12.14 30.45
N HIS A 35 26.52 -11.63 29.22
CA HIS A 35 25.76 -12.31 28.17
C HIS A 35 26.42 -12.14 26.79
N PRO A 36 27.66 -12.58 26.58
CA PRO A 36 28.36 -12.46 25.31
C PRO A 36 27.64 -13.22 24.18
N GLU A 37 26.96 -14.34 24.51
CA GLU A 37 26.17 -15.13 23.58
C GLU A 37 25.01 -14.32 22.95
N ALA A 38 24.50 -13.29 23.61
CA ALA A 38 23.45 -12.44 23.03
C ALA A 38 23.96 -11.69 21.80
N CYS A 39 25.24 -11.26 21.82
CA CYS A 39 25.86 -10.64 20.66
C CYS A 39 26.18 -11.66 19.56
N ASP A 40 26.66 -12.87 19.93
CA ASP A 40 26.98 -13.94 18.99
C ASP A 40 25.72 -14.45 18.26
N ASN A 41 24.61 -14.59 18.98
CA ASN A 41 23.33 -15.02 18.43
C ASN A 41 22.76 -14.06 17.36
N THR A 42 23.18 -12.79 17.34
CA THR A 42 22.79 -11.88 16.24
C THR A 42 23.35 -12.33 14.89
N LEU A 43 24.51 -12.94 14.87
CA LEU A 43 25.11 -13.53 13.66
C LEU A 43 24.35 -14.77 13.22
N LEU A 44 23.97 -15.64 14.17
CA LEU A 44 23.14 -16.81 13.88
C LEU A 44 21.80 -16.41 13.24
N LEU A 45 21.14 -15.37 13.76
CA LEU A 45 19.91 -14.84 13.16
C LEU A 45 20.13 -14.35 11.73
N THR A 46 21.25 -13.69 11.47
CA THR A 46 21.63 -13.23 10.12
C THR A 46 21.82 -14.40 9.16
N GLU A 47 22.48 -15.46 9.61
CA GLU A 47 22.68 -16.69 8.83
C GLU A 47 21.36 -17.42 8.53
N MET A 48 20.43 -17.44 9.52
CA MET A 48 19.10 -18.07 9.36
C MET A 48 18.22 -17.34 8.32
N ILE A 49 18.40 -16.03 8.13
CA ILE A 49 17.62 -15.26 7.15
C ILE A 49 17.95 -15.68 5.71
N GLY A 50 19.20 -16.09 5.45
CA GLY A 50 19.62 -16.54 4.12
C GLY A 50 19.61 -15.44 3.06
N SER A 51 19.10 -15.75 1.86
CA SER A 51 19.05 -14.81 0.75
C SER A 51 17.87 -13.84 0.87
N TYR A 52 18.11 -12.56 0.50
CA TYR A 52 17.09 -11.52 0.39
C TYR A 52 16.46 -11.42 -1.01
N ASP A 53 16.87 -12.25 -1.95
CA ASP A 53 16.44 -12.14 -3.35
C ASP A 53 14.93 -12.21 -3.52
N GLU A 54 14.25 -13.03 -2.72
CA GLU A 54 12.79 -13.15 -2.76
C GLU A 54 12.07 -11.96 -2.11
N VAL A 55 12.70 -11.28 -1.14
CA VAL A 55 12.08 -10.16 -0.41
C VAL A 55 11.90 -8.94 -1.31
N PHE A 56 12.81 -8.72 -2.25
CA PHE A 56 12.80 -7.59 -3.17
C PHE A 56 12.20 -7.91 -4.53
N LYS A 57 11.72 -9.13 -4.74
CA LYS A 57 10.96 -9.45 -5.95
C LYS A 57 9.60 -8.76 -5.91
N TYR A 58 9.34 -7.94 -6.93
CA TYR A 58 8.00 -7.43 -7.13
C TYR A 58 7.10 -8.59 -7.57
N VAL A 59 6.10 -8.86 -6.76
CA VAL A 59 5.02 -9.80 -7.09
C VAL A 59 3.74 -8.99 -7.16
N ASP A 60 3.13 -8.95 -8.33
CA ASP A 60 1.80 -8.38 -8.45
C ASP A 60 0.81 -9.24 -7.65
N ARG A 61 0.22 -8.63 -6.63
CA ARG A 61 -0.78 -9.26 -5.75
C ARG A 61 -2.16 -8.61 -5.92
N MET A 62 -2.35 -7.87 -7.01
CA MET A 62 -3.64 -7.27 -7.30
C MET A 62 -4.69 -8.36 -7.49
N PRO A 63 -5.81 -8.31 -6.78
CA PRO A 63 -6.89 -9.29 -6.97
C PRO A 63 -7.42 -9.20 -8.40
N GLN A 64 -7.71 -10.35 -8.98
CA GLN A 64 -8.38 -10.42 -10.28
C GLN A 64 -9.89 -10.53 -10.03
N PHE A 65 -10.67 -9.71 -10.72
CA PHE A 65 -12.12 -9.79 -10.69
C PHE A 65 -12.61 -10.74 -11.77
N ASP A 66 -13.55 -11.62 -11.45
CA ASP A 66 -14.13 -12.52 -12.44
C ASP A 66 -15.04 -11.74 -13.38
N VAL A 67 -14.62 -11.62 -14.64
CA VAL A 67 -15.39 -10.94 -15.69
C VAL A 67 -16.07 -11.96 -16.60
N PRO A 68 -17.20 -11.61 -17.26
CA PRO A 68 -17.85 -12.50 -18.22
C PRO A 68 -16.95 -12.91 -19.38
N GLU A 69 -17.25 -14.07 -19.97
CA GLU A 69 -16.51 -14.58 -21.13
C GLU A 69 -16.48 -13.56 -22.27
N GLY A 70 -15.32 -13.32 -22.81
CA GLY A 70 -15.07 -12.33 -23.87
C GLY A 70 -14.81 -10.90 -23.40
N GLU A 71 -14.85 -10.64 -22.08
CA GLU A 71 -14.50 -9.35 -21.49
C GLU A 71 -13.08 -9.35 -20.91
N THR A 72 -12.49 -8.15 -20.85
CA THR A 72 -11.29 -7.85 -20.04
C THR A 72 -11.69 -7.06 -18.81
N GLN A 73 -10.77 -6.90 -17.86
CA GLN A 73 -11.00 -6.07 -16.66
C GLN A 73 -11.34 -4.62 -17.05
N GLU A 74 -10.66 -4.09 -18.07
CA GLU A 74 -10.85 -2.72 -18.56
C GLU A 74 -12.20 -2.58 -19.26
N SER A 75 -12.54 -3.50 -20.17
CA SER A 75 -13.81 -3.45 -20.90
C SER A 75 -15.01 -3.59 -19.97
N TRP A 76 -14.89 -4.47 -18.96
CA TRP A 76 -15.93 -4.66 -17.97
C TRP A 76 -16.08 -3.46 -17.03
N LEU A 77 -14.97 -2.87 -16.60
CA LEU A 77 -15.01 -1.61 -15.84
C LEU A 77 -15.70 -0.50 -16.61
N ARG A 78 -15.36 -0.30 -17.89
CA ARG A 78 -16.00 0.71 -18.75
C ARG A 78 -17.50 0.47 -18.91
N LYS A 79 -17.94 -0.78 -19.04
CA LYS A 79 -19.38 -1.12 -19.07
C LYS A 79 -20.08 -0.74 -17.78
N LYS A 80 -19.49 -1.09 -16.62
CA LYS A 80 -20.06 -0.74 -15.32
C LYS A 80 -20.11 0.76 -15.07
N LEU A 81 -19.12 1.49 -15.56
CA LEU A 81 -19.12 2.96 -15.50
C LEU A 81 -20.19 3.57 -16.39
N GLN A 82 -20.44 3.02 -17.59
CA GLN A 82 -21.51 3.45 -18.47
C GLN A 82 -22.89 3.22 -17.84
N GLU A 83 -23.12 2.04 -17.27
CA GLU A 83 -24.35 1.73 -16.51
C GLU A 83 -24.57 2.77 -15.38
N GLY A 84 -23.52 3.09 -14.61
CA GLY A 84 -23.59 4.10 -13.54
C GLY A 84 -23.80 5.54 -14.06
N LEU A 85 -23.25 5.88 -15.22
CA LEU A 85 -23.52 7.17 -15.87
C LEU A 85 -24.98 7.29 -16.29
N ASP A 86 -25.52 6.26 -16.94
CA ASP A 86 -26.90 6.22 -17.41
C ASP A 86 -27.90 6.30 -16.22
N GLU A 87 -27.59 5.59 -15.14
CA GLU A 87 -28.41 5.64 -13.92
C GLU A 87 -28.39 7.04 -13.27
N LYS A 88 -27.19 7.66 -13.19
CA LYS A 88 -27.00 8.91 -12.44
C LYS A 88 -27.33 10.16 -13.22
N PHE A 89 -27.03 10.19 -14.49
CA PHE A 89 -27.13 11.38 -15.37
C PHE A 89 -28.09 11.20 -16.55
N GLY A 90 -28.60 9.96 -16.79
CA GLY A 90 -29.43 9.65 -17.94
C GLY A 90 -28.63 9.64 -19.26
N PRO A 91 -29.36 9.76 -20.41
CA PRO A 91 -28.74 9.59 -21.74
C PRO A 91 -27.81 10.72 -22.19
N ASN A 92 -27.76 11.83 -21.46
CA ASN A 92 -26.94 12.99 -21.80
C ASN A 92 -26.12 13.48 -20.59
N PRO A 93 -25.09 12.76 -20.19
CA PRO A 93 -24.20 13.19 -19.11
C PRO A 93 -23.54 14.54 -19.45
N PRO A 94 -23.29 15.43 -18.46
CA PRO A 94 -22.54 16.65 -18.66
C PRO A 94 -21.15 16.37 -19.25
N LYS A 95 -20.72 17.21 -20.20
CA LYS A 95 -19.39 17.05 -20.87
C LYS A 95 -18.24 16.98 -19.86
N GLU A 96 -18.29 17.78 -18.81
CA GLU A 96 -17.29 17.84 -17.74
C GLU A 96 -17.16 16.48 -17.00
N VAL A 97 -18.29 15.77 -16.83
CA VAL A 97 -18.31 14.45 -16.21
C VAL A 97 -17.61 13.42 -17.10
N LEU A 98 -17.89 13.46 -18.40
CA LEU A 98 -17.25 12.56 -19.36
C LEU A 98 -15.74 12.84 -19.48
N GLU A 99 -15.33 14.10 -19.55
CA GLU A 99 -13.91 14.49 -19.59
C GLU A 99 -13.18 14.06 -18.30
N ARG A 100 -13.83 14.19 -17.15
CA ARG A 100 -13.26 13.73 -15.87
C ARG A 100 -13.13 12.21 -15.83
N LEU A 101 -14.16 11.48 -16.29
CA LEU A 101 -14.14 10.02 -16.34
C LEU A 101 -12.97 9.51 -17.20
N GLU A 102 -12.80 10.06 -18.41
CA GLU A 102 -11.67 9.65 -19.27
C GLU A 102 -10.32 10.02 -18.68
N THR A 103 -10.23 11.13 -17.96
CA THR A 103 -9.01 11.51 -17.24
C THR A 103 -8.65 10.47 -16.18
N GLU A 104 -9.61 10.02 -15.38
CA GLU A 104 -9.40 8.98 -14.37
C GLU A 104 -9.02 7.63 -15.01
N LEU A 105 -9.73 7.21 -16.04
CA LEU A 105 -9.46 5.96 -16.74
C LEU A 105 -8.08 5.94 -17.39
N SER A 106 -7.62 7.09 -17.91
CA SER A 106 -6.27 7.22 -18.48
C SER A 106 -5.14 6.95 -17.49
N VAL A 107 -5.43 6.98 -16.19
CA VAL A 107 -4.50 6.63 -15.11
C VAL A 107 -4.75 5.20 -14.62
N ILE A 108 -6.00 4.83 -14.40
CA ILE A 108 -6.39 3.54 -13.80
C ILE A 108 -6.00 2.36 -14.71
N GLU A 109 -6.32 2.45 -16.01
CA GLU A 109 -6.11 1.35 -16.96
C GLU A 109 -4.62 1.03 -17.18
N PRO A 110 -3.74 2.01 -17.51
CA PRO A 110 -2.33 1.71 -17.72
C PRO A 110 -1.58 1.20 -16.49
N LEU A 111 -2.08 1.52 -15.29
CA LEU A 111 -1.53 1.04 -14.03
C LEU A 111 -2.07 -0.35 -13.63
N GLY A 112 -3.01 -0.94 -14.39
CA GLY A 112 -3.58 -2.26 -14.11
C GLY A 112 -4.55 -2.29 -12.93
N PHE A 113 -5.14 -1.15 -12.54
CA PHE A 113 -6.04 -1.07 -11.39
C PHE A 113 -7.52 -1.35 -11.71
N SER A 114 -7.88 -1.68 -12.94
CA SER A 114 -9.26 -1.94 -13.35
C SER A 114 -9.94 -3.00 -12.48
N SER A 115 -9.26 -4.11 -12.21
CA SER A 115 -9.74 -5.18 -11.33
C SER A 115 -10.00 -4.71 -9.90
N TYR A 116 -9.10 -3.88 -9.36
CA TYR A 116 -9.28 -3.33 -8.02
C TYR A 116 -10.57 -2.52 -7.89
N PHE A 117 -10.85 -1.65 -8.86
CA PHE A 117 -12.09 -0.86 -8.87
C PHE A 117 -13.33 -1.75 -8.97
N LEU A 118 -13.29 -2.82 -9.77
CA LEU A 118 -14.38 -3.79 -9.88
C LEU A 118 -14.63 -4.51 -8.55
N VAL A 119 -13.59 -4.99 -7.88
CA VAL A 119 -13.70 -5.65 -6.57
C VAL A 119 -14.30 -4.69 -5.53
N VAL A 120 -13.81 -3.45 -5.45
CA VAL A 120 -14.33 -2.46 -4.50
C VAL A 120 -15.79 -2.12 -4.79
N SER A 121 -16.16 -1.98 -6.07
CA SER A 121 -17.55 -1.76 -6.48
C SER A 121 -18.46 -2.89 -6.05
N ASP A 122 -18.02 -4.14 -6.21
CA ASP A 122 -18.79 -5.32 -5.79
C ASP A 122 -19.01 -5.36 -4.27
N ILE A 123 -17.96 -5.10 -3.50
CA ILE A 123 -18.04 -4.98 -2.04
C ILE A 123 -19.05 -3.88 -1.63
N CYS A 124 -18.98 -2.70 -2.27
CA CYS A 124 -19.89 -1.61 -1.98
C CYS A 124 -21.36 -1.96 -2.31
N ASN A 125 -21.58 -2.65 -3.43
CA ASN A 125 -22.91 -3.08 -3.84
C ASN A 125 -23.46 -4.17 -2.90
N ALA A 126 -22.62 -5.13 -2.51
CA ALA A 126 -22.99 -6.13 -1.52
C ALA A 126 -23.38 -5.48 -0.18
N ALA A 127 -22.57 -4.53 0.30
CA ALA A 127 -22.86 -3.80 1.54
C ALA A 127 -24.21 -3.06 1.47
N ARG A 128 -24.48 -2.37 0.35
CA ARG A 128 -25.77 -1.67 0.15
C ARG A 128 -26.97 -2.63 0.11
N SER A 129 -26.80 -3.83 -0.46
CA SER A 129 -27.87 -4.84 -0.52
C SER A 129 -28.20 -5.46 0.83
N MET A 130 -27.27 -5.41 1.77
CA MET A 130 -27.45 -5.94 3.13
C MET A 130 -28.05 -4.90 4.11
N GLY A 131 -28.23 -3.64 3.73
CA GLY A 131 -28.77 -2.56 4.54
C GLY A 131 -27.68 -1.76 5.20
#